data_c73ced33a2d0babc58881020138ecf81
#
_entry.id   c73ced33a2d0babc58881020138ecf81
#
_cell.length_a   1.000
_cell.length_b   1.000
_cell.length_c   1.000
_cell.angle_alpha   90.00
_cell.angle_beta   90.00
_cell.angle_gamma   90.00
#
_symmetry.space_group_name_H-M   'P 1'
#
loop_
_entity.id
_entity.type
_entity.pdbx_description
1 polymer ?
#
loop_
_entity_poly.entity_id
_entity_poly.type
_entity_poly.pdbx_seq_one_letter_code
_entity_poly.pdbx_strand_id
1 'polypeptide(L)'
;RILSIETSCDETAIAILECEGDEQTAQFHILGNALLSQIEIHREYGGVFPALAKREHAKNLVPILEATLEEAELLHEDAQVIPDDLRAKIAEMLAREPGLTETFFEFISQCEPPEIDAIAVTAGPGLEPALWVGINFAKALALVWNKPLIAVNHMEGHVIAALASRYDVAPGTGEHDAKT
;
A
#
# COMPACT_ATOMS: atom_id res chain seq x y z
N ARG A 1 -5.94 -6.99 11.76
CA ARG A 1 -5.16 -5.90 11.14
C ARG A 1 -5.12 -6.08 9.63
N ILE A 2 -5.34 -5.02 8.89
CA ILE A 2 -5.36 -5.03 7.41
C ILE A 2 -4.34 -4.03 6.90
N LEU A 3 -3.44 -4.49 6.02
CA LEU A 3 -2.55 -3.62 5.25
C LEU A 3 -3.25 -3.27 3.94
N SER A 4 -3.43 -1.98 3.67
CA SER A 4 -4.15 -1.46 2.50
C SER A 4 -3.20 -0.72 1.56
N ILE A 5 -3.33 -0.97 0.25
CA ILE A 5 -2.46 -0.41 -0.81
C ILE A 5 -3.32 0.32 -1.83
N GLU A 6 -2.97 1.58 -2.11
CA GLU A 6 -3.65 2.44 -3.08
C GLU A 6 -2.65 3.01 -4.09
N THR A 7 -2.92 2.76 -5.38
CA THR A 7 -2.13 3.28 -6.52
C THR A 7 -3.01 3.60 -7.73
N SER A 8 -4.26 3.99 -7.51
CA SER A 8 -5.23 4.09 -8.63
C SER A 8 -4.98 5.27 -9.59
N CYS A 9 -4.28 6.31 -9.16
CA CYS A 9 -4.08 7.51 -9.96
C CYS A 9 -2.67 8.11 -9.78
N ASP A 10 -2.53 9.13 -8.95
CA ASP A 10 -1.30 9.92 -8.78
C ASP A 10 -0.81 9.95 -7.31
N GLU A 11 -1.40 9.15 -6.47
CA GLU A 11 -0.99 8.99 -5.09
C GLU A 11 -0.60 7.54 -4.81
N THR A 12 0.59 7.34 -4.23
CA THR A 12 0.99 6.05 -3.68
C THR A 12 0.73 6.10 -2.19
N ALA A 13 -0.17 5.26 -1.69
CA ALA A 13 -0.46 5.21 -0.27
C ALA A 13 -0.50 3.77 0.25
N ILE A 14 -0.02 3.60 1.48
CA ILE A 14 -0.16 2.37 2.24
C ILE A 14 -0.62 2.74 3.64
N ALA A 15 -1.60 2.01 4.16
CA ALA A 15 -2.09 2.16 5.52
C ALA A 15 -2.26 0.81 6.20
N ILE A 16 -2.06 0.77 7.51
CA ILE A 16 -2.38 -0.38 8.35
C ILE A 16 -3.48 0.02 9.31
N LEU A 17 -4.59 -0.72 9.26
CA LEU A 17 -5.74 -0.49 10.11
C LEU A 17 -5.95 -1.70 11.04
N GLU A 18 -6.19 -1.42 12.31
CA GLU A 18 -6.77 -2.39 13.23
C GLU A 18 -8.28 -2.25 13.19
N CYS A 19 -8.96 -3.37 12.92
CA CYS A 19 -10.41 -3.40 12.74
C CYS A 19 -11.02 -4.30 13.81
N GLU A 20 -12.02 -3.78 14.53
CA GLU A 20 -12.74 -4.50 15.56
C GLU A 20 -14.25 -4.43 15.35
N GLY A 21 -15.00 -5.37 15.93
CA GLY A 21 -16.46 -5.40 15.85
C GLY A 21 -16.99 -6.23 14.69
N ASP A 22 -18.21 -5.90 14.29
CA ASP A 22 -18.96 -6.54 13.21
C ASP A 22 -19.50 -5.48 12.21
N GLU A 23 -20.29 -5.87 11.23
CA GLU A 23 -20.85 -4.98 10.20
C GLU A 23 -21.67 -3.79 10.77
N GLN A 24 -22.14 -3.87 12.01
CA GLN A 24 -22.96 -2.83 12.66
C GLN A 24 -22.19 -2.01 13.68
N THR A 25 -21.10 -2.56 14.21
CA THR A 25 -20.32 -2.01 15.32
C THR A 25 -18.85 -1.84 14.97
N ALA A 26 -18.50 -1.86 13.69
CA ALA A 26 -17.12 -1.79 13.23
C ALA A 26 -16.41 -0.52 13.74
N GLN A 27 -15.23 -0.72 14.33
CA GLN A 27 -14.32 0.33 14.75
C GLN A 27 -13.01 0.16 14.00
N PHE A 28 -12.39 1.29 13.63
CA PHE A 28 -11.17 1.32 12.85
C PHE A 28 -10.15 2.22 13.54
N HIS A 29 -8.97 1.68 13.79
CA HIS A 29 -7.82 2.43 14.30
C HIS A 29 -6.71 2.41 13.25
N ILE A 30 -6.24 3.58 12.85
CA ILE A 30 -5.10 3.69 11.94
C ILE A 30 -3.84 3.49 12.77
N LEU A 31 -3.07 2.44 12.48
CA LEU A 31 -1.80 2.15 13.14
C LEU A 31 -0.63 2.82 12.41
N GLY A 32 -0.69 2.89 11.08
CA GLY A 32 0.28 3.58 10.24
C GLY A 32 -0.36 4.01 8.92
N ASN A 33 0.08 5.15 8.39
CA ASN A 33 -0.46 5.71 7.14
C ASN A 33 0.59 6.59 6.46
N ALA A 34 1.21 6.07 5.41
CA ALA A 34 2.16 6.80 4.59
C ALA A 34 1.60 7.04 3.19
N LEU A 35 1.73 8.29 2.72
CA LEU A 35 1.27 8.74 1.42
C LEU A 35 2.32 9.59 0.72
N LEU A 36 2.50 9.37 -0.57
CA LEU A 36 3.31 10.19 -1.44
C LEU A 36 2.51 10.60 -2.67
N SER A 37 2.26 11.92 -2.78
CA SER A 37 1.55 12.50 -3.92
C SER A 37 2.50 12.84 -5.06
N GLN A 38 2.06 12.57 -6.28
CA GLN A 38 2.77 12.83 -7.52
C GLN A 38 2.28 14.12 -8.21
N ILE A 39 1.44 14.94 -7.55
CA ILE A 39 0.82 16.13 -8.13
C ILE A 39 1.87 17.06 -8.75
N GLU A 40 2.98 17.33 -8.04
CA GLU A 40 4.00 18.27 -8.51
C GLU A 40 4.67 17.81 -9.81
N ILE A 41 4.98 16.53 -9.94
CA ILE A 41 5.63 15.98 -11.14
C ILE A 41 4.66 15.89 -12.33
N HIS A 42 3.36 15.81 -12.07
CA HIS A 42 2.34 15.79 -13.12
C HIS A 42 1.90 17.20 -13.56
N ARG A 43 2.18 18.23 -12.77
CA ARG A 43 1.82 19.63 -13.08
C ARG A 43 2.36 20.11 -14.43
N GLU A 44 3.58 19.74 -14.78
CA GLU A 44 4.22 20.11 -16.04
C GLU A 44 3.51 19.53 -17.27
N TYR A 45 2.76 18.44 -17.08
CA TYR A 45 2.02 17.75 -18.15
C TYR A 45 0.56 18.23 -18.27
N GLY A 46 0.09 19.11 -17.36
CA GLY A 46 -1.29 19.58 -17.32
C GLY A 46 -2.30 18.55 -16.86
N GLY A 47 -1.86 17.45 -16.25
CA GLY A 47 -2.67 16.36 -15.74
C GLY A 47 -1.86 15.07 -15.57
N VAL A 48 -2.47 14.03 -15.03
CA VAL A 48 -1.79 12.76 -14.72
C VAL A 48 -1.35 12.06 -16.02
N PHE A 49 -0.04 11.81 -16.15
CA PHE A 49 0.54 11.06 -17.24
C PHE A 49 0.73 9.59 -16.82
N PRO A 50 -0.05 8.63 -17.39
CA PRO A 50 -0.14 7.27 -16.84
C PRO A 50 1.18 6.50 -16.76
N ALA A 51 2.06 6.65 -17.77
CA ALA A 51 3.36 5.96 -17.76
C ALA A 51 4.32 6.52 -16.70
N LEU A 52 4.22 7.82 -16.38
CA LEU A 52 4.97 8.45 -15.30
C LEU A 52 4.42 8.00 -13.94
N ALA A 53 3.10 8.04 -13.78
CA ALA A 53 2.44 7.58 -12.56
C ALA A 53 2.84 6.13 -12.22
N LYS A 54 2.75 5.23 -13.20
CA LYS A 54 3.20 3.86 -13.10
C LYS A 54 4.63 3.73 -12.55
N ARG A 55 5.57 4.47 -13.14
CA ARG A 55 7.00 4.43 -12.75
C ARG A 55 7.22 4.94 -11.34
N GLU A 56 6.55 6.02 -10.97
CA GLU A 56 6.69 6.58 -9.62
C GLU A 56 6.05 5.69 -8.55
N HIS A 57 4.92 5.02 -8.83
CA HIS A 57 4.39 4.00 -7.93
C HIS A 57 5.40 2.87 -7.69
N ALA A 58 5.97 2.31 -8.78
CA ALA A 58 6.95 1.24 -8.67
C ALA A 58 8.17 1.63 -7.81
N LYS A 59 8.63 2.87 -7.92
CA LYS A 59 9.75 3.39 -7.15
C LYS A 59 9.43 3.59 -5.66
N ASN A 60 8.19 3.99 -5.35
CA ASN A 60 7.83 4.48 -4.03
C ASN A 60 7.14 3.42 -3.14
N LEU A 61 6.63 2.31 -3.69
CA LEU A 61 5.88 1.32 -2.92
C LEU A 61 6.67 0.69 -1.77
N VAL A 62 7.93 0.31 -2.00
CA VAL A 62 8.76 -0.27 -0.92
C VAL A 62 9.09 0.76 0.16
N PRO A 63 9.60 1.97 -0.15
CA PRO A 63 9.83 3.00 0.86
C PRO A 63 8.58 3.37 1.67
N ILE A 64 7.41 3.44 1.02
CA ILE A 64 6.14 3.76 1.70
C ILE A 64 5.69 2.59 2.58
N LEU A 65 5.87 1.34 2.14
CA LEU A 65 5.61 0.16 2.95
C LEU A 65 6.46 0.16 4.23
N GLU A 66 7.75 0.40 4.08
CA GLU A 66 8.69 0.47 5.20
C GLU A 66 8.26 1.54 6.21
N ALA A 67 8.03 2.78 5.75
CA ALA A 67 7.57 3.88 6.60
C ALA A 67 6.23 3.57 7.31
N THR A 68 5.29 2.90 6.62
CA THR A 68 3.99 2.53 7.22
C THR A 68 4.16 1.46 8.30
N LEU A 69 5.04 0.48 8.08
CA LEU A 69 5.34 -0.56 9.06
C LEU A 69 6.07 0.00 10.29
N GLU A 70 6.99 0.95 10.08
CA GLU A 70 7.66 1.68 11.17
C GLU A 70 6.67 2.46 12.02
N GLU A 71 5.78 3.25 11.40
CA GLU A 71 4.76 4.03 12.11
C GLU A 71 3.79 3.13 12.89
N ALA A 72 3.46 1.96 12.33
CA ALA A 72 2.60 0.97 12.98
C ALA A 72 3.31 0.14 14.07
N GLU A 73 4.61 0.32 14.29
CA GLU A 73 5.46 -0.50 15.17
C GLU A 73 5.44 -2.01 14.80
N LEU A 74 5.28 -2.31 13.51
CA LEU A 74 5.22 -3.67 12.95
C LEU A 74 6.43 -4.01 12.06
N LEU A 75 7.41 -3.14 11.96
CA LEU A 75 8.66 -3.40 11.26
C LEU A 75 9.64 -4.12 12.20
N HIS A 76 9.88 -5.40 11.93
CA HIS A 76 10.87 -6.20 12.63
C HIS A 76 11.89 -6.73 11.63
N GLU A 77 13.17 -6.49 11.93
CA GLU A 77 14.28 -6.98 11.10
C GLU A 77 14.59 -8.43 11.47
N ASP A 78 14.47 -9.32 10.50
CA ASP A 78 14.97 -10.70 10.58
C ASP A 78 15.27 -11.21 9.17
N ALA A 79 16.35 -11.99 9.06
CA ALA A 79 16.76 -12.54 7.78
C ALA A 79 15.81 -13.65 7.31
N GLN A 80 15.12 -13.40 6.19
CA GLN A 80 14.16 -14.31 5.60
C GLN A 80 14.74 -15.03 4.39
N VAL A 81 14.59 -16.35 4.35
CA VAL A 81 14.95 -17.15 3.18
C VAL A 81 13.72 -17.35 2.30
N ILE A 82 13.73 -16.73 1.12
CA ILE A 82 12.65 -16.89 0.13
C ILE A 82 13.01 -18.08 -0.77
N PRO A 83 12.17 -19.12 -0.85
CA PRO A 83 12.38 -20.26 -1.74
C PRO A 83 12.55 -19.85 -3.21
N ASP A 84 13.41 -20.52 -3.95
CA ASP A 84 13.76 -20.16 -5.33
C ASP A 84 12.55 -20.16 -6.28
N ASP A 85 11.64 -21.12 -6.12
CA ASP A 85 10.40 -21.20 -6.89
C ASP A 85 9.45 -20.03 -6.61
N LEU A 86 9.34 -19.61 -5.36
CA LEU A 86 8.56 -18.43 -4.96
C LEU A 86 9.23 -17.15 -5.47
N ARG A 87 10.56 -17.05 -5.35
CA ARG A 87 11.35 -15.93 -5.89
C ARG A 87 11.15 -15.78 -7.40
N ALA A 88 11.21 -16.90 -8.16
CA ALA A 88 11.00 -16.88 -9.61
C ALA A 88 9.58 -16.41 -9.96
N LYS A 89 8.56 -16.89 -9.26
CA LYS A 89 7.16 -16.50 -9.47
C LYS A 89 6.92 -15.01 -9.19
N ILE A 90 7.49 -14.47 -8.12
CA ILE A 90 7.38 -13.05 -7.78
C ILE A 90 8.12 -12.20 -8.80
N ALA A 91 9.33 -12.60 -9.21
CA ALA A 91 10.11 -11.88 -10.23
C ALA A 91 9.36 -11.80 -11.57
N GLU A 92 8.69 -12.88 -12.00
CA GLU A 92 7.84 -12.86 -13.19
C GLU A 92 6.66 -11.88 -13.04
N MET A 93 6.03 -11.84 -11.86
CA MET A 93 4.89 -10.97 -11.57
C MET A 93 5.29 -9.48 -11.59
N LEU A 94 6.47 -9.14 -11.08
CA LEU A 94 7.00 -7.77 -11.01
C LEU A 94 7.85 -7.37 -12.25
N ALA A 95 8.02 -8.26 -13.22
CA ALA A 95 8.93 -8.06 -14.37
C ALA A 95 8.62 -6.82 -15.22
N ARG A 96 7.38 -6.31 -15.17
CA ARG A 96 6.95 -5.11 -15.91
C ARG A 96 7.31 -3.80 -15.21
N GLU A 97 7.84 -3.88 -13.98
CA GLU A 97 8.15 -2.74 -13.12
C GLU A 97 9.66 -2.71 -12.81
N PRO A 98 10.49 -2.14 -13.71
CA PRO A 98 11.94 -2.08 -13.53
C PRO A 98 12.31 -1.42 -12.19
N GLY A 99 13.20 -2.07 -11.46
CA GLY A 99 13.68 -1.61 -10.15
C GLY A 99 12.82 -2.05 -8.97
N LEU A 100 11.51 -2.32 -9.16
CA LEU A 100 10.65 -2.77 -8.07
C LEU A 100 11.00 -4.18 -7.60
N THR A 101 11.39 -5.07 -8.51
CA THR A 101 11.75 -6.45 -8.17
C THR A 101 12.96 -6.50 -7.24
N GLU A 102 13.99 -5.72 -7.54
CA GLU A 102 15.22 -5.66 -6.74
C GLU A 102 14.94 -5.09 -5.35
N THR A 103 14.31 -3.92 -5.28
CA THR A 103 13.99 -3.28 -3.99
C THR A 103 13.04 -4.11 -3.15
N PHE A 104 12.06 -4.79 -3.78
CA PHE A 104 11.17 -5.71 -3.11
C PHE A 104 11.92 -6.84 -2.42
N PHE A 105 12.84 -7.52 -3.14
CA PHE A 105 13.59 -8.62 -2.55
C PHE A 105 14.62 -8.17 -1.52
N GLU A 106 15.23 -7.01 -1.69
CA GLU A 106 16.10 -6.40 -0.69
C GLU A 106 15.37 -6.20 0.62
N PHE A 107 14.18 -5.60 0.57
CA PHE A 107 13.36 -5.35 1.75
C PHE A 107 12.84 -6.65 2.38
N ILE A 108 12.16 -7.51 1.60
CA ILE A 108 11.52 -8.72 2.12
C ILE A 108 12.51 -9.73 2.69
N SER A 109 13.75 -9.77 2.19
CA SER A 109 14.77 -10.67 2.74
C SER A 109 15.29 -10.26 4.12
N GLN A 110 14.95 -9.05 4.57
CA GLN A 110 15.38 -8.49 5.86
C GLN A 110 14.21 -8.16 6.79
N CYS A 111 12.98 -8.37 6.34
CA CYS A 111 11.77 -8.02 7.08
C CYS A 111 11.01 -9.28 7.51
N GLU A 112 10.77 -9.42 8.80
CA GLU A 112 9.86 -10.44 9.32
C GLU A 112 8.43 -10.18 8.81
N PRO A 113 7.64 -11.23 8.44
CA PRO A 113 6.24 -11.04 8.10
C PRO A 113 5.47 -10.32 9.20
N PRO A 114 4.88 -9.15 8.93
CA PRO A 114 4.20 -8.38 9.97
C PRO A 114 2.94 -9.09 10.48
N GLU A 115 2.54 -8.78 11.73
CA GLU A 115 1.32 -9.31 12.35
C GLU A 115 0.05 -8.66 11.78
N ILE A 116 -0.24 -8.97 10.51
CA ILE A 116 -1.46 -8.57 9.79
C ILE A 116 -2.29 -9.80 9.42
N ASP A 117 -3.60 -9.62 9.25
CA ASP A 117 -4.52 -10.71 8.91
C ASP A 117 -4.79 -10.80 7.41
N ALA A 118 -4.74 -9.65 6.70
CA ALA A 118 -5.02 -9.57 5.27
C ALA A 118 -4.28 -8.40 4.62
N ILE A 119 -4.16 -8.47 3.29
CA ILE A 119 -3.70 -7.38 2.44
C ILE A 119 -4.88 -6.96 1.55
N ALA A 120 -5.22 -5.68 1.57
CA ALA A 120 -6.21 -5.08 0.70
C ALA A 120 -5.52 -4.24 -0.38
N VAL A 121 -6.07 -4.23 -1.59
CA VAL A 121 -5.55 -3.40 -2.68
C VAL A 121 -6.67 -2.87 -3.54
N THR A 122 -6.57 -1.62 -3.95
CA THR A 122 -7.50 -1.03 -4.90
C THR A 122 -7.35 -1.72 -6.26
N ALA A 123 -8.46 -2.36 -6.69
CA ALA A 123 -8.52 -3.07 -7.98
C ALA A 123 -9.15 -2.24 -9.10
N GLY A 124 -9.75 -1.10 -8.76
CA GLY A 124 -10.38 -0.17 -9.68
C GLY A 124 -11.66 0.47 -9.11
N PRO A 125 -12.22 1.48 -9.82
CA PRO A 125 -11.72 2.14 -11.04
C PRO A 125 -10.44 2.96 -10.80
N GLY A 126 -9.69 3.22 -11.87
CA GLY A 126 -8.47 4.02 -11.83
C GLY A 126 -7.67 3.92 -13.15
N LEU A 127 -6.47 4.46 -13.16
CA LEU A 127 -5.55 4.35 -14.29
C LEU A 127 -5.00 2.92 -14.35
N GLU A 128 -5.32 2.18 -15.42
CA GLU A 128 -4.94 0.78 -15.54
C GLU A 128 -3.44 0.52 -15.30
N PRO A 129 -2.48 1.27 -15.89
CA PRO A 129 -1.07 1.05 -15.63
C PRO A 129 -0.66 1.25 -14.17
N ALA A 130 -1.27 2.20 -13.48
CA ALA A 130 -1.02 2.52 -12.08
C ALA A 130 -1.62 1.45 -11.16
N LEU A 131 -2.88 1.04 -11.39
CA LEU A 131 -3.54 -0.03 -10.65
C LEU A 131 -2.74 -1.34 -10.66
N TRP A 132 -2.22 -1.74 -11.84
CA TRP A 132 -1.48 -3.00 -11.96
C TRP A 132 -0.19 -3.02 -11.13
N VAL A 133 0.47 -1.88 -10.92
CA VAL A 133 1.65 -1.82 -10.05
C VAL A 133 1.28 -2.21 -8.62
N GLY A 134 0.26 -1.56 -8.05
CA GLY A 134 -0.22 -1.87 -6.70
C GLY A 134 -0.75 -3.30 -6.57
N ILE A 135 -1.53 -3.77 -7.56
CA ILE A 135 -2.08 -5.13 -7.58
C ILE A 135 -0.96 -6.18 -7.60
N ASN A 136 0.06 -6.01 -8.44
CA ASN A 136 1.17 -6.99 -8.52
C ASN A 136 2.03 -6.95 -7.26
N PHE A 137 2.28 -5.76 -6.71
CA PHE A 137 2.98 -5.60 -5.43
C PHE A 137 2.22 -6.28 -4.28
N ALA A 138 0.91 -6.03 -4.16
CA ALA A 138 0.06 -6.67 -3.17
C ALA A 138 0.03 -8.20 -3.31
N LYS A 139 -0.02 -8.73 -4.54
CA LYS A 139 0.08 -10.17 -4.80
C LYS A 139 1.42 -10.75 -4.37
N ALA A 140 2.52 -10.04 -4.63
CA ALA A 140 3.86 -10.46 -4.22
C ALA A 140 3.96 -10.53 -2.69
N LEU A 141 3.48 -9.51 -1.98
CA LEU A 141 3.41 -9.50 -0.51
C LEU A 141 2.53 -10.62 0.03
N ALA A 142 1.33 -10.81 -0.55
CA ALA A 142 0.39 -11.86 -0.14
C ALA A 142 1.00 -13.26 -0.27
N LEU A 143 1.78 -13.48 -1.32
CA LEU A 143 2.49 -14.75 -1.51
C LEU A 143 3.62 -14.95 -0.50
N VAL A 144 4.46 -13.94 -0.29
CA VAL A 144 5.64 -14.06 0.58
C VAL A 144 5.26 -14.17 2.04
N TRP A 145 4.25 -13.41 2.47
CA TRP A 145 3.78 -13.40 3.86
C TRP A 145 2.65 -14.40 4.13
N ASN A 146 2.23 -15.15 3.10
CA ASN A 146 1.14 -16.13 3.18
C ASN A 146 -0.14 -15.51 3.78
N LYS A 147 -0.55 -14.35 3.26
CA LYS A 147 -1.75 -13.62 3.71
C LYS A 147 -2.81 -13.59 2.61
N PRO A 148 -4.10 -13.60 2.98
CA PRO A 148 -5.18 -13.42 2.01
C PRO A 148 -5.13 -12.03 1.36
N LEU A 149 -5.50 -11.96 0.08
CA LEU A 149 -5.58 -10.73 -0.69
C LEU A 149 -7.04 -10.35 -0.95
N ILE A 150 -7.38 -9.10 -0.67
CA ILE A 150 -8.72 -8.53 -0.82
C ILE A 150 -8.68 -7.45 -1.89
N ALA A 151 -9.52 -7.59 -2.92
CA ALA A 151 -9.71 -6.55 -3.94
C ALA A 151 -10.75 -5.53 -3.46
N VAL A 152 -10.40 -4.25 -3.49
CA VAL A 152 -11.26 -3.15 -3.02
C VAL A 152 -11.63 -2.23 -4.19
N ASN A 153 -12.86 -1.75 -4.18
CA ASN A 153 -13.33 -0.73 -5.12
C ASN A 153 -12.92 0.66 -4.63
N HIS A 154 -12.23 1.42 -5.48
CA HIS A 154 -11.74 2.77 -5.18
C HIS A 154 -12.87 3.73 -4.75
N MET A 155 -14.00 3.71 -5.45
CA MET A 155 -15.14 4.60 -5.15
C MET A 155 -15.85 4.23 -3.86
N GLU A 156 -15.94 2.94 -3.54
CA GLU A 156 -16.45 2.49 -2.24
C GLU A 156 -15.53 2.94 -1.11
N GLY A 157 -14.22 2.90 -1.33
CA GLY A 157 -13.22 3.44 -0.39
C GLY A 157 -13.48 4.91 -0.07
N HIS A 158 -13.71 5.76 -1.06
CA HIS A 158 -14.05 7.18 -0.85
C HIS A 158 -15.33 7.38 -0.06
N VAL A 159 -16.39 6.60 -0.35
CA VAL A 159 -17.66 6.69 0.39
C VAL A 159 -17.47 6.30 1.85
N ILE A 160 -16.77 5.20 2.10
CA ILE A 160 -16.54 4.68 3.46
C ILE A 160 -15.60 5.61 4.24
N ALA A 161 -14.54 6.13 3.62
CA ALA A 161 -13.63 7.08 4.26
C ALA A 161 -14.35 8.35 4.73
N ALA A 162 -15.30 8.86 3.94
CA ALA A 162 -16.13 10.01 4.34
C ALA A 162 -17.06 9.70 5.52
N LEU A 163 -17.44 8.45 5.73
CA LEU A 163 -18.21 7.98 6.88
C LEU A 163 -17.31 7.66 8.07
N ALA A 164 -16.15 7.08 7.84
CA ALA A 164 -15.18 6.70 8.87
C ALA A 164 -14.60 7.91 9.62
N SER A 165 -14.54 9.09 8.99
CA SER A 165 -14.13 10.34 9.65
C SER A 165 -15.04 10.76 10.83
N ARG A 166 -16.13 10.05 11.08
CA ARG A 166 -17.00 10.22 12.25
C ARG A 166 -16.65 9.26 13.40
N TYR A 167 -15.75 8.31 13.18
CA TYR A 167 -15.29 7.37 14.18
C TYR A 167 -13.88 7.78 14.57
N ASP A 168 -13.65 7.99 15.86
CA ASP A 168 -12.47 8.58 16.45
C ASP A 168 -11.14 8.10 15.81
N VAL A 169 -10.49 9.02 15.11
CA VAL A 169 -9.04 8.96 14.90
C VAL A 169 -8.43 9.19 16.28
N ALA A 170 -7.69 8.21 16.79
CA ALA A 170 -7.00 8.37 18.06
C ALA A 170 -6.18 9.67 18.05
N PRO A 171 -6.25 10.50 19.11
CA PRO A 171 -5.53 11.76 19.16
C PRO A 171 -4.02 11.46 19.30
N GLY A 172 -3.28 11.56 18.21
CA GLY A 172 -1.83 11.31 18.29
C GLY A 172 -1.01 11.52 17.02
N THR A 173 -1.60 11.64 15.84
CA THR A 173 -0.79 11.81 14.62
C THR A 173 -1.27 13.00 13.79
N GLY A 174 -0.47 14.08 13.86
CA GLY A 174 -0.33 15.02 12.74
C GLY A 174 -1.31 16.18 12.70
N GLU A 175 -1.00 17.25 13.44
CA GLU A 175 -1.20 18.60 12.92
C GLU A 175 -0.44 18.75 11.59
N HIS A 176 -1.08 18.46 10.49
CA HIS A 176 -0.68 19.04 9.22
C HIS A 176 -1.49 20.30 9.02
N ASP A 177 -0.87 21.42 9.33
CA ASP A 177 -1.28 22.78 9.02
C ASP A 177 -1.88 22.88 7.61
N ALA A 178 -3.21 22.97 7.56
CA ALA A 178 -3.90 23.57 6.44
C ALA A 178 -3.61 25.08 6.50
N LYS A 179 -2.56 25.51 5.85
CA LYS A 179 -2.35 26.92 5.50
C LYS A 179 -2.40 27.06 4.00
N THR A 180 -3.55 27.61 3.58
CA THR A 180 -3.85 28.42 2.36
C THR A 180 -3.25 27.99 1.06
#